data_b2fa762b39f9afee836a2497a69b8a6d
#
_entry.id   b2fa762b39f9afee836a2497a69b8a6d
#
_cell.length_a   1.000
_cell.length_b   1.000
_cell.length_c   1.000
_cell.angle_alpha   90.00
_cell.angle_beta   90.00
_cell.angle_gamma   90.00
#
_symmetry.space_group_name_H-M   'P 1'
#
loop_
_entity.id
_entity.type
_entity.pdbx_description
1 polymer ?
#
loop_
_entity_poly.entity_id
_entity_poly.type
_entity_poly.pdbx_seq_one_letter_code
_entity_poly.pdbx_strand_id
1 'polypeptide(L)'
;MGSGSLLQQLIDSFCCLPGVGPKTAQRMAFHILERDREGGRRLSRVLEQAVDNIGHCRRCRTLSEDELCGLCANDQRNDDQLCIVETPADVLAIEQATDYRGRYFVLGGRLSPLDGIGPREIGLDQLAQILAEGLVKELILATNPTVEGEATAQYIGDMAAERNISATRIAHGVPLGGELEYVDGGTLAHAFSGRRRVGN
;
A
#
# COMPACT_ATOMS: atom_id res chain seq x y z
N MET A 1 -33.75 -9.61 -10.45
CA MET A 1 -32.87 -10.61 -9.82
C MET A 1 -32.86 -11.83 -10.72
N GLY A 2 -31.87 -11.95 -11.61
CA GLY A 2 -31.79 -13.03 -12.58
C GLY A 2 -31.34 -14.31 -11.92
N SER A 3 -32.18 -15.37 -12.01
CA SER A 3 -31.86 -16.74 -11.60
C SER A 3 -30.93 -17.40 -12.60
N GLY A 4 -29.67 -16.97 -12.68
CA GLY A 4 -28.62 -17.73 -13.35
C GLY A 4 -28.38 -19.06 -12.65
N SER A 5 -27.92 -20.09 -13.37
CA SER A 5 -27.49 -21.34 -12.75
C SER A 5 -26.46 -21.08 -11.65
N LEU A 6 -26.34 -21.97 -10.66
CA LEU A 6 -25.31 -21.85 -9.61
C LEU A 6 -23.90 -21.73 -10.19
N LEU A 7 -23.65 -22.40 -11.30
CA LEU A 7 -22.39 -22.27 -12.05
C LEU A 7 -22.18 -20.83 -12.54
N GLN A 8 -23.23 -20.20 -13.09
CA GLN A 8 -23.11 -18.82 -13.56
C GLN A 8 -22.86 -17.86 -12.40
N GLN A 9 -23.55 -18.03 -11.26
CA GLN A 9 -23.33 -17.23 -10.05
C GLN A 9 -21.89 -17.35 -9.55
N LEU A 10 -21.28 -18.54 -9.59
CA LEU A 10 -19.89 -18.74 -9.22
C LEU A 10 -18.93 -18.01 -10.17
N ILE A 11 -19.18 -18.09 -11.49
CA ILE A 11 -18.38 -17.37 -12.50
C ILE A 11 -18.48 -15.86 -12.28
N ASP A 12 -19.68 -15.34 -12.09
CA ASP A 12 -19.92 -13.91 -11.87
C ASP A 12 -19.25 -13.42 -10.57
N SER A 13 -19.25 -14.27 -9.52
CA SER A 13 -18.59 -13.95 -8.25
C SER A 13 -17.08 -13.79 -8.40
N PHE A 14 -16.41 -14.59 -9.24
CA PHE A 14 -14.99 -14.40 -9.51
C PHE A 14 -14.66 -13.10 -10.27
N CYS A 15 -15.61 -12.55 -11.02
CA CYS A 15 -15.43 -11.30 -11.74
C CYS A 15 -15.32 -10.06 -10.81
N CYS A 16 -15.59 -10.19 -9.51
CA CYS A 16 -15.35 -9.11 -8.54
C CYS A 16 -13.86 -8.87 -8.30
N LEU A 17 -12.99 -9.83 -8.68
CA LEU A 17 -11.54 -9.71 -8.48
C LEU A 17 -10.89 -8.85 -9.57
N PRO A 18 -9.99 -7.93 -9.23
CA PRO A 18 -9.28 -7.11 -10.21
C PRO A 18 -8.54 -7.97 -11.23
N GLY A 19 -8.68 -7.65 -12.52
CA GLY A 19 -8.03 -8.39 -13.62
C GLY A 19 -8.66 -9.73 -13.97
N VAL A 20 -9.75 -10.14 -13.29
CA VAL A 20 -10.48 -11.36 -13.60
C VAL A 20 -11.70 -11.06 -14.48
N GLY A 21 -11.52 -11.26 -15.80
CA GLY A 21 -12.62 -11.18 -16.76
C GLY A 21 -13.39 -12.49 -16.87
N PRO A 22 -14.56 -12.52 -17.58
CA PRO A 22 -15.46 -13.67 -17.67
C PRO A 22 -14.78 -14.98 -18.10
N LYS A 23 -13.84 -14.94 -19.06
CA LYS A 23 -13.12 -16.15 -19.51
C LYS A 23 -12.20 -16.72 -18.42
N THR A 24 -11.54 -15.87 -17.66
CA THR A 24 -10.68 -16.29 -16.54
C THR A 24 -11.54 -16.84 -15.41
N ALA A 25 -12.62 -16.16 -15.05
CA ALA A 25 -13.58 -16.57 -14.04
C ALA A 25 -14.18 -17.96 -14.36
N GLN A 26 -14.59 -18.19 -15.61
CA GLN A 26 -15.10 -19.48 -16.08
C GLN A 26 -14.06 -20.60 -15.93
N ARG A 27 -12.80 -20.34 -16.31
CA ARG A 27 -11.71 -21.30 -16.16
C ARG A 27 -11.43 -21.64 -14.69
N MET A 28 -11.46 -20.64 -13.79
CA MET A 28 -11.32 -20.84 -12.34
C MET A 28 -12.45 -21.69 -11.79
N ALA A 29 -13.72 -21.38 -12.14
CA ALA A 29 -14.89 -22.14 -11.70
C ALA A 29 -14.81 -23.61 -12.13
N PHE A 30 -14.49 -23.88 -13.38
CA PHE A 30 -14.34 -25.26 -13.90
C PHE A 30 -13.19 -26.00 -13.23
N HIS A 31 -12.03 -25.35 -13.03
CA HIS A 31 -10.91 -25.96 -12.31
C HIS A 31 -11.32 -26.42 -10.90
N ILE A 32 -11.97 -25.55 -10.13
CA ILE A 32 -12.45 -25.89 -8.78
C ILE A 32 -13.44 -27.03 -8.81
N LEU A 33 -14.44 -26.96 -9.71
CA LEU A 33 -15.52 -27.94 -9.72
C LEU A 33 -15.11 -29.32 -10.24
N GLU A 34 -14.17 -29.37 -11.17
CA GLU A 34 -13.76 -30.62 -11.83
C GLU A 34 -12.51 -31.23 -11.19
N ARG A 35 -11.60 -30.40 -10.65
CA ARG A 35 -10.25 -30.85 -10.27
C ARG A 35 -9.90 -30.65 -8.81
N ASP A 36 -10.44 -29.62 -8.14
CA ASP A 36 -10.05 -29.27 -6.76
C ASP A 36 -11.23 -28.75 -5.92
N ARG A 37 -12.21 -29.63 -5.69
CA ARG A 37 -13.37 -29.30 -4.85
C ARG A 37 -12.99 -29.02 -3.40
N GLU A 38 -11.96 -29.68 -2.86
CA GLU A 38 -11.47 -29.44 -1.50
C GLU A 38 -10.77 -28.08 -1.38
N GLY A 39 -9.98 -27.69 -2.37
CA GLY A 39 -9.43 -26.33 -2.48
C GLY A 39 -10.53 -25.30 -2.53
N GLY A 40 -11.60 -25.54 -3.30
CA GLY A 40 -12.76 -24.67 -3.35
C GLY A 40 -13.47 -24.51 -2.02
N ARG A 41 -13.67 -25.61 -1.27
CA ARG A 41 -14.26 -25.54 0.09
C ARG A 41 -13.36 -24.81 1.09
N ARG A 42 -12.05 -25.03 1.01
CA ARG A 42 -11.07 -24.31 1.84
C ARG A 42 -11.09 -22.82 1.53
N LEU A 43 -11.04 -22.44 0.25
CA LEU A 43 -11.09 -21.05 -0.20
C LEU A 43 -12.34 -20.34 0.33
N SER A 44 -13.53 -20.97 0.18
CA SER A 44 -14.78 -20.42 0.67
C SER A 44 -14.74 -20.12 2.16
N ARG A 45 -14.29 -21.09 2.99
CA ARG A 45 -14.22 -20.90 4.44
C ARG A 45 -13.22 -19.82 4.85
N VAL A 46 -12.02 -19.82 4.25
CA VAL A 46 -10.99 -18.83 4.59
C VAL A 46 -11.39 -17.43 4.14
N LEU A 47 -12.05 -17.32 2.97
CA LEU A 47 -12.55 -16.04 2.47
C LEU A 47 -13.61 -15.44 3.39
N GLU A 48 -14.60 -16.26 3.81
CA GLU A 48 -15.62 -15.85 4.77
C GLU A 48 -14.98 -15.38 6.08
N GLN A 49 -14.08 -16.18 6.66
CA GLN A 49 -13.38 -15.84 7.90
C GLN A 49 -12.54 -14.55 7.75
N ALA A 50 -11.85 -14.38 6.62
CA ALA A 50 -11.03 -13.21 6.39
C ALA A 50 -11.86 -11.92 6.27
N VAL A 51 -12.98 -11.99 5.55
CA VAL A 51 -13.89 -10.84 5.39
C VAL A 51 -14.51 -10.43 6.72
N ASP A 52 -14.84 -11.40 7.58
CA ASP A 52 -15.49 -11.13 8.86
C ASP A 52 -14.52 -10.66 9.96
N ASN A 53 -13.24 -11.07 9.90
CA ASN A 53 -12.31 -10.88 11.01
C ASN A 53 -11.13 -9.93 10.71
N ILE A 54 -10.78 -9.72 9.43
CA ILE A 54 -9.68 -8.81 9.09
C ILE A 54 -10.21 -7.39 8.92
N GLY A 55 -9.83 -6.53 9.86
CA GLY A 55 -10.07 -5.09 9.81
C GLY A 55 -8.80 -4.30 9.52
N HIS A 56 -8.73 -3.09 10.08
CA HIS A 56 -7.57 -2.22 9.96
C HIS A 56 -6.94 -1.97 11.33
N CYS A 57 -5.62 -2.03 11.37
CA CYS A 57 -4.86 -1.63 12.55
C CYS A 57 -5.20 -0.18 12.94
N ARG A 58 -5.58 0.02 14.20
CA ARG A 58 -5.96 1.34 14.74
C ARG A 58 -4.87 2.39 14.57
N ARG A 59 -3.57 2.00 14.63
CA ARG A 59 -2.45 2.95 14.54
C ARG A 59 -2.01 3.21 13.11
N CYS A 60 -1.69 2.16 12.35
CA CYS A 60 -1.06 2.31 11.03
C CYS A 60 -2.01 2.10 9.84
N ARG A 61 -3.25 1.65 10.07
CA ARG A 61 -4.27 1.37 9.05
C ARG A 61 -3.95 0.22 8.09
N THR A 62 -2.90 -0.57 8.34
CA THR A 62 -2.71 -1.82 7.58
C THR A 62 -3.78 -2.84 7.95
N LEU A 63 -3.97 -3.86 7.12
CA LEU A 63 -4.88 -4.97 7.42
C LEU A 63 -4.39 -5.74 8.64
N SER A 64 -5.31 -6.09 9.55
CA SER A 64 -4.99 -6.79 10.80
C SER A 64 -6.22 -7.51 11.34
N GLU A 65 -6.02 -8.70 11.91
CA GLU A 65 -7.05 -9.40 12.71
C GLU A 65 -7.16 -8.78 14.11
N ASP A 66 -6.10 -8.19 14.60
CA ASP A 66 -6.03 -7.56 15.92
C ASP A 66 -6.20 -6.04 15.82
N GLU A 67 -6.55 -5.39 16.94
CA GLU A 67 -6.65 -3.94 17.07
C GLU A 67 -5.35 -3.23 16.69
N LEU A 68 -4.21 -3.81 17.03
CA LEU A 68 -2.87 -3.40 16.61
C LEU A 68 -2.20 -4.53 15.84
N CYS A 69 -1.74 -4.25 14.62
CA CYS A 69 -0.98 -5.22 13.85
C CYS A 69 0.36 -5.56 14.51
N GLY A 70 0.97 -6.68 14.13
CA GLY A 70 2.25 -7.13 14.69
C GLY A 70 3.38 -6.10 14.60
N LEU A 71 3.38 -5.23 13.59
CA LEU A 71 4.38 -4.15 13.48
C LEU A 71 4.12 -3.04 14.51
N CYS A 72 2.86 -2.68 14.76
CA CYS A 72 2.51 -1.65 15.74
C CYS A 72 2.57 -2.15 17.18
N ALA A 73 2.39 -3.43 17.43
CA ALA A 73 2.50 -4.07 18.74
C ALA A 73 3.96 -4.37 19.14
N ASN A 74 4.91 -4.25 18.23
CA ASN A 74 6.32 -4.55 18.49
C ASN A 74 7.04 -3.34 19.13
N ASP A 75 7.35 -3.45 20.40
CA ASP A 75 8.04 -2.39 21.18
C ASP A 75 9.52 -2.19 20.78
N GLN A 76 10.10 -3.09 19.98
CA GLN A 76 11.47 -2.92 19.47
C GLN A 76 11.55 -1.98 18.28
N ARG A 77 10.41 -1.49 17.78
CA ARG A 77 10.37 -0.53 16.67
C ARG A 77 10.51 0.91 17.15
N ASN A 78 11.19 1.69 16.34
CA ASN A 78 11.49 3.08 16.63
C ASN A 78 10.26 3.98 16.37
N ASP A 79 9.82 4.72 17.37
CA ASP A 79 8.66 5.61 17.28
C ASP A 79 9.02 6.99 16.69
N ASP A 80 10.30 7.35 16.57
CA ASP A 80 10.72 8.65 16.03
C ASP A 80 10.77 8.68 14.49
N GLN A 81 10.63 7.52 13.82
CA GLN A 81 10.55 7.39 12.37
C GLN A 81 9.21 6.84 11.92
N LEU A 82 8.53 7.53 11.03
CA LEU A 82 7.25 7.13 10.46
C LEU A 82 7.31 7.09 8.93
N CYS A 83 7.16 5.90 8.35
CA CYS A 83 7.12 5.69 6.90
C CYS A 83 5.67 5.75 6.40
N ILE A 84 5.41 6.65 5.46
CA ILE A 84 4.10 6.87 4.83
C ILE A 84 4.05 6.11 3.52
N VAL A 85 3.10 5.21 3.37
CA VAL A 85 2.90 4.38 2.18
C VAL A 85 1.46 4.46 1.67
N GLU A 86 1.21 4.12 0.42
CA GLU A 86 -0.14 4.16 -0.17
C GLU A 86 -0.97 2.94 0.21
N THR A 87 -0.36 1.75 0.27
CA THR A 87 -1.06 0.47 0.42
C THR A 87 -0.41 -0.47 1.45
N PRO A 88 -1.14 -1.45 1.99
CA PRO A 88 -0.53 -2.50 2.82
C PRO A 88 0.54 -3.33 2.09
N ALA A 89 0.45 -3.45 0.76
CA ALA A 89 1.44 -4.16 -0.03
C ALA A 89 2.81 -3.45 -0.02
N ASP A 90 2.82 -2.12 0.04
CA ASP A 90 4.04 -1.33 0.14
C ASP A 90 4.76 -1.58 1.47
N VAL A 91 4.00 -1.74 2.57
CA VAL A 91 4.57 -2.14 3.88
C VAL A 91 5.32 -3.46 3.76
N LEU A 92 4.68 -4.47 3.15
CA LEU A 92 5.29 -5.79 2.95
C LEU A 92 6.56 -5.70 2.10
N ALA A 93 6.53 -4.90 1.03
CA ALA A 93 7.67 -4.71 0.14
C ALA A 93 8.87 -4.08 0.88
N ILE A 94 8.63 -3.05 1.70
CA ILE A 94 9.68 -2.39 2.47
C ILE A 94 10.24 -3.33 3.56
N GLU A 95 9.38 -4.03 4.30
CA GLU A 95 9.80 -4.99 5.33
C GLU A 95 10.65 -6.13 4.76
N GLN A 96 10.36 -6.57 3.53
CA GLN A 96 11.13 -7.64 2.87
C GLN A 96 12.45 -7.15 2.26
N ALA A 97 12.51 -5.89 1.83
CA ALA A 97 13.64 -5.37 1.07
C ALA A 97 14.64 -4.56 1.90
N THR A 98 14.28 -4.17 3.13
CA THR A 98 15.09 -3.25 3.94
C THR A 98 15.17 -3.68 5.41
N ASP A 99 16.15 -3.12 6.12
CA ASP A 99 16.27 -3.24 7.58
C ASP A 99 15.52 -2.14 8.35
N TYR A 100 14.48 -1.54 7.76
CA TYR A 100 13.73 -0.46 8.38
C TYR A 100 13.07 -0.91 9.70
N ARG A 101 13.26 -0.13 10.75
CA ARG A 101 12.75 -0.42 12.11
C ARG A 101 11.82 0.65 12.66
N GLY A 102 11.42 1.63 11.87
CA GLY A 102 10.44 2.63 12.25
C GLY A 102 9.00 2.11 12.16
N ARG A 103 8.04 3.02 12.33
CA ARG A 103 6.60 2.77 12.23
C ARG A 103 6.10 3.08 10.82
N TYR A 104 4.89 2.60 10.51
CA TYR A 104 4.23 2.86 9.23
C TYR A 104 2.92 3.60 9.41
N PHE A 105 2.50 4.28 8.35
CA PHE A 105 1.14 4.77 8.18
C PHE A 105 0.70 4.51 6.74
N VAL A 106 -0.42 3.79 6.59
CA VAL A 106 -0.99 3.39 5.30
C VAL A 106 -2.11 4.35 4.93
N LEU A 107 -1.95 5.07 3.84
CA LEU A 107 -2.94 6.05 3.37
C LEU A 107 -4.23 5.37 2.87
N GLY A 108 -4.12 4.17 2.31
CA GLY A 108 -5.23 3.49 1.64
C GLY A 108 -5.53 4.05 0.25
N GLY A 109 -4.60 4.85 -0.30
CA GLY A 109 -4.70 5.51 -1.60
C GLY A 109 -3.81 6.73 -1.69
N ARG A 110 -4.19 7.67 -2.56
CA ARG A 110 -3.49 8.94 -2.80
C ARG A 110 -4.49 10.06 -3.04
N LEU A 111 -4.09 11.29 -2.90
CA LEU A 111 -4.92 12.44 -3.27
C LEU A 111 -5.21 12.39 -4.76
N SER A 112 -6.48 12.44 -5.12
CA SER A 112 -6.96 12.47 -6.51
C SER A 112 -8.20 13.35 -6.61
N PRO A 113 -8.04 14.65 -6.94
CA PRO A 113 -9.19 15.54 -7.12
C PRO A 113 -10.14 15.07 -8.21
N LEU A 114 -9.63 14.40 -9.24
CA LEU A 114 -10.44 13.87 -10.34
C LEU A 114 -11.35 12.72 -9.90
N ASP A 115 -10.88 11.91 -8.96
CA ASP A 115 -11.62 10.78 -8.38
C ASP A 115 -12.40 11.18 -7.11
N GLY A 116 -12.33 12.45 -6.70
CA GLY A 116 -12.97 12.96 -5.48
C GLY A 116 -12.30 12.48 -4.19
N ILE A 117 -11.05 12.00 -4.26
CA ILE A 117 -10.29 11.49 -3.10
C ILE A 117 -9.51 12.65 -2.48
N GLY A 118 -9.98 13.13 -1.35
CA GLY A 118 -9.37 14.21 -0.57
C GLY A 118 -8.56 13.71 0.64
N PRO A 119 -8.10 14.64 1.49
CA PRO A 119 -7.28 14.33 2.66
C PRO A 119 -7.94 13.37 3.66
N ARG A 120 -9.26 13.46 3.84
CA ARG A 120 -10.00 12.62 4.79
C ARG A 120 -10.08 11.17 4.34
N GLU A 121 -10.32 10.95 3.06
CA GLU A 121 -10.44 9.63 2.45
C GLU A 121 -9.15 8.81 2.62
N ILE A 122 -7.99 9.46 2.56
CA ILE A 122 -6.69 8.83 2.78
C ILE A 122 -6.18 8.93 4.23
N GLY A 123 -7.02 9.41 5.15
CA GLY A 123 -6.76 9.38 6.60
C GLY A 123 -5.75 10.41 7.11
N LEU A 124 -5.57 11.55 6.43
CA LEU A 124 -4.63 12.58 6.89
C LEU A 124 -5.04 13.23 8.21
N ASP A 125 -6.33 13.21 8.58
CA ASP A 125 -6.78 13.65 9.90
C ASP A 125 -6.19 12.79 11.03
N GLN A 126 -6.11 11.46 10.81
CA GLN A 126 -5.48 10.52 11.76
C GLN A 126 -3.95 10.70 11.77
N LEU A 127 -3.33 10.89 10.60
CA LEU A 127 -1.90 11.20 10.53
C LEU A 127 -1.58 12.48 11.33
N ALA A 128 -2.37 13.54 11.16
CA ALA A 128 -2.19 14.78 11.89
C ALA A 128 -2.24 14.58 13.43
N GLN A 129 -3.10 13.68 13.92
CA GLN A 129 -3.16 13.32 15.34
C GLN A 129 -1.88 12.61 15.80
N ILE A 130 -1.38 11.64 15.03
CA ILE A 130 -0.13 10.94 15.33
C ILE A 130 1.06 11.91 15.38
N LEU A 131 1.13 12.85 14.43
CA LEU A 131 2.19 13.86 14.42
C LEU A 131 2.09 14.84 15.60
N ALA A 132 0.88 15.11 16.07
CA ALA A 132 0.66 15.97 17.24
C ALA A 132 1.11 15.33 18.58
N GLU A 133 1.30 13.99 18.63
CA GLU A 133 1.86 13.31 19.81
C GLU A 133 3.33 13.68 20.06
N GLY A 134 4.04 14.24 19.07
CA GLY A 134 5.39 14.76 19.21
C GLY A 134 6.49 13.69 19.31
N LEU A 135 6.18 12.43 19.03
CA LEU A 135 7.15 11.32 19.04
C LEU A 135 7.95 11.26 17.73
N VAL A 136 7.29 11.57 16.60
CA VAL A 136 7.86 11.47 15.27
C VAL A 136 8.82 12.63 15.00
N LYS A 137 10.06 12.32 14.62
CA LYS A 137 11.10 13.29 14.24
C LYS A 137 11.36 13.28 12.73
N GLU A 138 11.14 12.13 12.09
CA GLU A 138 11.31 11.95 10.66
C GLU A 138 10.10 11.28 10.02
N LEU A 139 9.57 11.91 8.97
CA LEU A 139 8.60 11.31 8.04
C LEU A 139 9.34 10.86 6.79
N ILE A 140 9.23 9.57 6.48
CA ILE A 140 9.76 8.99 5.25
C ILE A 140 8.60 8.82 4.27
N LEU A 141 8.57 9.64 3.22
CA LEU A 141 7.50 9.64 2.23
C LEU A 141 7.80 8.57 1.15
N ALA A 142 7.09 7.45 1.23
CA ALA A 142 7.24 6.30 0.35
C ALA A 142 5.99 6.07 -0.51
N THR A 143 5.35 7.16 -0.95
CA THR A 143 4.27 7.10 -1.95
C THR A 143 4.84 6.79 -3.34
N ASN A 144 4.01 6.25 -4.23
CA ASN A 144 4.44 5.91 -5.58
C ASN A 144 4.91 7.15 -6.37
N PRO A 145 5.86 7.01 -7.30
CA PRO A 145 6.38 8.11 -8.13
C PRO A 145 5.41 8.43 -9.29
N THR A 146 4.16 8.72 -8.98
CA THR A 146 3.12 9.21 -9.88
C THR A 146 2.84 10.68 -9.58
N VAL A 147 2.20 11.39 -10.50
CA VAL A 147 1.83 12.80 -10.29
C VAL A 147 1.03 12.99 -9.00
N GLU A 148 0.04 12.11 -8.79
CA GLU A 148 -0.79 12.13 -7.58
C GLU A 148 -0.01 11.72 -6.33
N GLY A 149 0.90 10.74 -6.45
CA GLY A 149 1.76 10.31 -5.33
C GLY A 149 2.75 11.41 -4.93
N GLU A 150 3.31 12.16 -5.88
CA GLU A 150 4.15 13.34 -5.61
C GLU A 150 3.34 14.48 -4.97
N ALA A 151 2.14 14.78 -5.48
CA ALA A 151 1.26 15.78 -4.87
C ALA A 151 0.87 15.39 -3.44
N THR A 152 0.61 14.09 -3.19
CA THR A 152 0.33 13.56 -1.86
C THR A 152 1.54 13.72 -0.94
N ALA A 153 2.73 13.38 -1.42
CA ALA A 153 3.98 13.54 -0.67
C ALA A 153 4.24 15.01 -0.32
N GLN A 154 4.04 15.93 -1.26
CA GLN A 154 4.18 17.36 -1.01
C GLN A 154 3.23 17.85 0.08
N TYR A 155 1.95 17.49 -0.03
CA TYR A 155 0.95 17.87 0.96
C TYR A 155 1.32 17.38 2.38
N ILE A 156 1.77 16.13 2.50
CA ILE A 156 2.21 15.57 3.79
C ILE A 156 3.51 16.23 4.27
N GLY A 157 4.42 16.56 3.35
CA GLY A 157 5.64 17.31 3.65
C GLY A 157 5.34 18.69 4.25
N ASP A 158 4.35 19.40 3.71
CA ASP A 158 3.92 20.70 4.24
C ASP A 158 3.32 20.54 5.66
N MET A 159 2.52 19.49 5.90
CA MET A 159 2.02 19.17 7.25
C MET A 159 3.15 18.87 8.25
N ALA A 160 4.22 18.22 7.80
CA ALA A 160 5.40 17.95 8.63
C ALA A 160 6.19 19.23 8.94
N ALA A 161 6.39 20.08 7.94
CA ALA A 161 7.09 21.36 8.09
C ALA A 161 6.43 22.29 9.10
N GLU A 162 5.09 22.36 9.11
CA GLU A 162 4.33 23.13 10.12
C GLU A 162 4.61 22.67 11.56
N ARG A 163 5.08 21.44 11.75
CA ARG A 163 5.37 20.83 13.05
C ARG A 163 6.87 20.67 13.34
N ASN A 164 7.71 21.23 12.48
CA ASN A 164 9.18 21.09 12.53
C ASN A 164 9.66 19.62 12.50
N ILE A 165 8.92 18.74 11.79
CA ILE A 165 9.29 17.34 11.57
C ILE A 165 10.06 17.28 10.24
N SER A 166 11.20 16.57 10.23
CA SER A 166 11.96 16.33 9.02
C SER A 166 11.18 15.41 8.07
N ALA A 167 10.96 15.83 6.83
CA ALA A 167 10.38 15.00 5.79
C ALA A 167 11.45 14.59 4.78
N THR A 168 11.57 13.28 4.56
CA THR A 168 12.46 12.68 3.58
C THR A 168 11.66 11.92 2.53
N ARG A 169 12.20 11.75 1.34
CA ARG A 169 11.58 11.00 0.24
C ARG A 169 12.48 9.83 -0.14
N ILE A 170 11.88 8.66 -0.41
CA ILE A 170 12.66 7.56 -1.00
C ILE A 170 13.27 8.03 -2.33
N ALA A 171 14.56 7.71 -2.53
CA ALA A 171 15.27 8.16 -3.71
C ALA A 171 14.73 7.52 -4.99
N HIS A 172 14.55 8.33 -6.02
CA HIS A 172 14.35 7.85 -7.38
C HIS A 172 15.70 7.56 -8.01
N GLY A 173 15.81 6.44 -8.73
CA GLY A 173 17.09 6.08 -9.31
C GLY A 173 17.00 5.07 -10.43
N VAL A 174 18.12 4.95 -11.16
CA VAL A 174 18.32 3.90 -12.14
C VAL A 174 18.42 2.56 -11.41
N PRO A 175 17.73 1.49 -11.84
CA PRO A 175 17.80 0.19 -11.20
C PRO A 175 19.23 -0.38 -11.29
N LEU A 176 19.70 -0.97 -10.18
CA LEU A 176 21.01 -1.62 -10.13
C LEU A 176 21.05 -2.83 -11.08
N GLY A 177 22.13 -2.95 -11.84
CA GLY A 177 22.33 -4.05 -12.80
C GLY A 177 21.68 -3.82 -14.17
N GLY A 178 21.04 -2.67 -14.39
CA GLY A 178 20.51 -2.27 -15.70
C GLY A 178 21.51 -1.42 -16.48
N GLU A 179 21.41 -1.45 -17.82
CA GLU A 179 22.15 -0.58 -18.72
C GLU A 179 21.34 0.71 -18.96
N LEU A 180 22.01 1.88 -18.98
CA LEU A 180 21.34 3.19 -19.08
C LEU A 180 20.49 3.33 -20.35
N GLU A 181 20.87 2.68 -21.45
CA GLU A 181 20.15 2.75 -22.72
C GLU A 181 18.74 2.12 -22.66
N TYR A 182 18.48 1.22 -21.70
CA TYR A 182 17.17 0.59 -21.50
C TYR A 182 16.30 1.26 -20.44
N VAL A 183 16.83 2.32 -19.78
CA VAL A 183 16.07 3.08 -18.79
C VAL A 183 15.20 4.10 -19.51
N ASP A 184 13.91 4.16 -19.12
CA ASP A 184 13.02 5.17 -19.68
C ASP A 184 13.50 6.60 -19.38
N GLY A 185 13.19 7.53 -20.29
CA GLY A 185 13.68 8.90 -20.21
C GLY A 185 13.23 9.66 -18.95
N GLY A 186 12.07 9.34 -18.39
CA GLY A 186 11.55 9.94 -17.17
C GLY A 186 12.37 9.53 -15.96
N THR A 187 12.58 8.22 -15.78
CA THR A 187 13.44 7.67 -14.72
C THR A 187 14.86 8.22 -14.81
N LEU A 188 15.44 8.30 -16.02
CA LEU A 188 16.78 8.84 -16.23
C LEU A 188 16.85 10.34 -15.88
N ALA A 189 15.86 11.13 -16.27
CA ALA A 189 15.79 12.56 -15.95
C ALA A 189 15.71 12.79 -14.43
N HIS A 190 14.88 12.03 -13.72
CA HIS A 190 14.78 12.09 -12.25
C HIS A 190 16.09 11.69 -11.57
N ALA A 191 16.72 10.58 -12.01
CA ALA A 191 18.00 10.13 -11.47
C ALA A 191 19.10 11.19 -11.71
N PHE A 192 19.11 11.84 -12.87
CA PHE A 192 20.08 12.88 -13.20
C PHE A 192 19.88 14.15 -12.37
N SER A 193 18.64 14.54 -12.10
CA SER A 193 18.30 15.67 -11.23
C SER A 193 18.65 15.39 -9.77
N GLY A 194 18.42 14.17 -9.30
CA GLY A 194 18.72 13.70 -7.94
C GLY A 194 20.15 13.19 -7.73
N ARG A 195 21.07 13.42 -8.69
CA ARG A 195 22.44 12.92 -8.62
C ARG A 195 23.16 13.38 -7.36
N ARG A 196 23.90 12.46 -6.74
CA ARG A 196 24.69 12.70 -5.52
C ARG A 196 26.18 12.85 -5.85
N ARG A 197 26.92 13.56 -4.99
CA ARG A 197 28.39 13.62 -5.09
C ARG A 197 28.99 12.25 -4.79
N VAL A 198 30.01 11.85 -5.56
CA VAL A 198 30.78 10.63 -5.29
C VAL A 198 31.68 10.90 -4.09
N GLY A 199 31.63 10.03 -3.08
CA GLY A 199 32.52 10.14 -1.90
C GLY A 199 31.90 10.76 -0.64
N ASN A 200 30.56 10.86 -0.60
CA ASN A 200 29.82 11.18 0.64
C ASN A 200 29.04 9.96 1.09
#